data_a9b631244fb355e3c0fc9b4e7c817779
#
_entry.id   a9b631244fb355e3c0fc9b4e7c817779
#
_cell.length_a   1.000
_cell.length_b   1.000
_cell.length_c   1.000
_cell.angle_alpha   90.00
_cell.angle_beta   90.00
_cell.angle_gamma   90.00
#
_symmetry.space_group_name_H-M   'P 1'
#
loop_
_entity.id
_entity.type
_entity.pdbx_description
1 polymer ?
#
loop_
_entity_poly.entity_id
_entity_poly.type
_entity_poly.pdbx_seq_one_letter_code
_entity_poly.pdbx_strand_id
1 'polypeptide(L)'
;VSFDPFGDFATEGYLRNVEKEKDLDIVKRLEHTSFTTGLDEAFTALGKSRQFSYSDVLRTHGILFNAVYPWAGQDRLSIAPALSVRKGPVIFANPSEIRPAVEFALRKAQEKDYLRAHPGEIMGHLAFGHPFLDGNGRTIVTLFSALTQRAGFSVDWAATDKDVYLDALTKEIDAPSKGHLDNYLGQFIRKPIAHEELAAQIIRAPGIDGRTPTSDENKVIGDVDAPEVKAQYEAMLLKRGKKN
;
A
#
# COMPACT_ATOMS: atom_id res chain seq x y z
N VAL A 1 -9.98 17.28 -10.00
CA VAL A 1 -9.23 18.05 -8.97
C VAL A 1 -8.15 17.12 -8.46
N SER A 2 -6.88 17.51 -8.62
CA SER A 2 -5.74 16.74 -8.11
C SER A 2 -5.85 16.53 -6.60
N PHE A 3 -5.33 15.39 -6.11
CA PHE A 3 -5.19 15.14 -4.69
C PHE A 3 -4.17 16.11 -4.08
N ASP A 4 -4.65 17.07 -3.31
CA ASP A 4 -3.85 18.14 -2.70
C ASP A 4 -4.11 18.24 -1.19
N PRO A 5 -3.51 17.32 -0.38
CA PRO A 5 -3.71 17.32 1.05
C PRO A 5 -3.04 18.48 1.78
N PHE A 6 -2.15 19.22 1.12
CA PHE A 6 -1.42 20.34 1.70
C PHE A 6 -2.01 21.70 1.30
N GLY A 7 -2.84 21.76 0.25
CA GLY A 7 -3.40 23.01 -0.27
C GLY A 7 -2.40 23.92 -0.98
N ASP A 8 -1.25 23.39 -1.39
CA ASP A 8 -0.16 24.18 -1.98
C ASP A 8 0.33 23.65 -3.35
N PHE A 9 -0.51 22.85 -4.02
CA PHE A 9 -0.21 22.29 -5.34
C PHE A 9 0.30 23.33 -6.36
N ALA A 10 -0.25 24.54 -6.30
CA ALA A 10 0.11 25.60 -7.25
C ALA A 10 1.57 26.07 -7.12
N THR A 11 2.17 25.97 -5.93
CA THR A 11 3.54 26.42 -5.63
C THR A 11 4.53 25.28 -5.48
N GLU A 12 4.09 24.19 -4.87
CA GLU A 12 4.97 23.07 -4.51
C GLU A 12 4.79 21.83 -5.41
N GLY A 13 3.86 21.88 -6.38
CA GLY A 13 3.58 20.76 -7.26
C GLY A 13 2.82 19.62 -6.57
N TYR A 14 2.66 18.52 -7.26
CA TYR A 14 1.92 17.36 -6.75
C TYR A 14 2.60 16.75 -5.53
N LEU A 15 1.91 16.77 -4.39
CA LEU A 15 2.38 16.22 -3.11
C LEU A 15 3.77 16.74 -2.68
N ARG A 16 4.10 18.00 -3.04
CA ARG A 16 5.39 18.62 -2.71
C ARG A 16 6.59 17.83 -3.23
N ASN A 17 6.47 17.26 -4.43
CA ASN A 17 7.59 16.48 -4.99
C ASN A 17 8.85 17.36 -5.16
N VAL A 18 10.01 16.72 -5.16
CA VAL A 18 11.34 17.39 -5.17
C VAL A 18 11.49 18.35 -6.36
N GLU A 19 10.95 17.96 -7.52
CA GLU A 19 11.02 18.76 -8.75
C GLU A 19 9.94 19.85 -8.83
N LYS A 20 9.01 19.90 -7.86
CA LYS A 20 7.82 20.78 -7.89
C LYS A 20 6.98 20.60 -9.15
N GLU A 21 7.03 19.42 -9.72
CA GLU A 21 6.33 19.08 -10.96
C GLU A 21 4.82 19.03 -10.73
N LYS A 22 4.06 19.61 -11.66
CA LYS A 22 2.59 19.67 -11.64
C LYS A 22 1.93 18.71 -12.61
N ASP A 23 2.66 18.29 -13.63
CA ASP A 23 2.20 17.29 -14.58
C ASP A 23 2.26 15.91 -13.94
N LEU A 24 1.06 15.35 -13.69
CA LEU A 24 0.94 14.06 -13.01
C LEU A 24 1.59 12.91 -13.79
N ASP A 25 1.58 12.96 -15.13
CA ASP A 25 2.21 11.92 -15.95
C ASP A 25 3.74 11.95 -15.79
N ILE A 26 4.31 13.15 -15.62
CA ILE A 26 5.75 13.30 -15.32
C ILE A 26 6.03 12.78 -13.91
N VAL A 27 5.24 13.18 -12.90
CA VAL A 27 5.42 12.72 -11.52
C VAL A 27 5.32 11.19 -11.43
N LYS A 28 4.33 10.57 -12.11
CA LYS A 28 4.18 9.11 -12.12
C LYS A 28 5.37 8.39 -12.78
N ARG A 29 6.00 8.98 -13.78
CA ARG A 29 7.26 8.45 -14.35
C ARG A 29 8.43 8.57 -13.38
N LEU A 30 8.56 9.70 -12.67
CA LEU A 30 9.57 9.87 -11.63
C LEU A 30 9.39 8.86 -10.49
N GLU A 31 8.15 8.67 -10.03
CA GLU A 31 7.82 7.64 -9.04
C GLU A 31 8.19 6.23 -9.51
N HIS A 32 7.87 5.89 -10.76
CA HIS A 32 8.20 4.57 -11.31
C HIS A 32 9.72 4.35 -11.36
N THR A 33 10.47 5.37 -11.79
CA THR A 33 11.93 5.31 -11.84
C THR A 33 12.52 5.15 -10.44
N SER A 34 12.09 5.97 -9.47
CA SER A 34 12.54 5.87 -8.08
C SER A 34 12.24 4.49 -7.49
N PHE A 35 11.01 4.01 -7.67
CA PHE A 35 10.57 2.72 -7.21
C PHE A 35 11.42 1.57 -7.77
N THR A 36 11.59 1.50 -9.08
CA THR A 36 12.34 0.41 -9.71
C THR A 36 13.82 0.40 -9.33
N THR A 37 14.40 1.59 -9.19
CA THR A 37 15.80 1.75 -8.75
C THR A 37 15.99 1.35 -7.28
N GLY A 38 14.99 1.62 -6.42
CA GLY A 38 15.07 1.34 -4.99
C GLY A 38 14.75 -0.11 -4.59
N LEU A 39 14.21 -0.94 -5.49
CA LEU A 39 13.71 -2.28 -5.13
C LEU A 39 14.78 -3.19 -4.53
N ASP A 40 15.97 -3.28 -5.13
CA ASP A 40 17.04 -4.16 -4.64
C ASP A 40 17.55 -3.72 -3.27
N GLU A 41 17.65 -2.40 -3.04
CA GLU A 41 18.00 -1.86 -1.73
C GLU A 41 16.89 -2.16 -0.70
N ALA A 42 15.62 -2.00 -1.07
CA ALA A 42 14.49 -2.30 -0.19
C ALA A 42 14.47 -3.78 0.21
N PHE A 43 14.66 -4.72 -0.72
CA PHE A 43 14.74 -6.14 -0.40
C PHE A 43 15.96 -6.47 0.44
N THR A 44 17.11 -5.86 0.16
CA THR A 44 18.34 -6.02 0.98
C THR A 44 18.09 -5.53 2.41
N ALA A 45 17.44 -4.39 2.58
CA ALA A 45 17.10 -3.85 3.90
C ALA A 45 16.12 -4.73 4.65
N LEU A 46 15.06 -5.22 3.98
CA LEU A 46 14.09 -6.16 4.53
C LEU A 46 14.76 -7.49 4.91
N GLY A 47 15.71 -7.97 4.11
CA GLY A 47 16.47 -9.20 4.39
C GLY A 47 17.24 -9.15 5.72
N LYS A 48 17.69 -7.97 6.15
CA LYS A 48 18.41 -7.77 7.41
C LYS A 48 17.51 -7.77 8.66
N SER A 49 16.22 -7.48 8.52
CA SER A 49 15.27 -7.45 9.64
C SER A 49 14.95 -8.88 10.08
N ARG A 50 15.16 -9.20 11.36
CA ARG A 50 14.78 -10.52 11.92
C ARG A 50 13.27 -10.74 11.86
N GLN A 51 12.51 -9.69 12.14
CA GLN A 51 11.06 -9.65 12.19
C GLN A 51 10.61 -8.30 11.65
N PHE A 52 9.59 -8.29 10.76
CA PHE A 52 9.12 -7.03 10.21
C PHE A 52 8.27 -6.27 11.22
N SER A 53 8.55 -4.98 11.30
CA SER A 53 7.91 -4.01 12.18
C SER A 53 7.34 -2.85 11.36
N TYR A 54 6.57 -1.97 12.01
CA TYR A 54 6.07 -0.76 11.37
C TYR A 54 7.20 0.13 10.82
N SER A 55 8.34 0.19 11.52
CA SER A 55 9.52 0.94 11.03
C SER A 55 10.11 0.36 9.74
N ASP A 56 9.97 -0.95 9.49
CA ASP A 56 10.39 -1.54 8.21
C ASP A 56 9.47 -1.09 7.07
N VAL A 57 8.17 -0.91 7.33
CA VAL A 57 7.23 -0.35 6.35
C VAL A 57 7.61 1.08 5.97
N LEU A 58 7.86 1.94 6.97
CA LEU A 58 8.29 3.31 6.75
C LEU A 58 9.61 3.37 5.98
N ARG A 59 10.61 2.58 6.40
CA ARG A 59 11.91 2.50 5.73
C ARG A 59 11.79 2.02 4.29
N THR A 60 10.97 1.01 4.03
CA THR A 60 10.75 0.50 2.67
C THR A 60 10.20 1.61 1.78
N HIS A 61 9.16 2.33 2.21
CA HIS A 61 8.65 3.47 1.46
C HIS A 61 9.71 4.57 1.26
N GLY A 62 10.48 4.87 2.32
CA GLY A 62 11.59 5.83 2.25
C GLY A 62 12.58 5.48 1.13
N ILE A 63 13.06 4.23 1.10
CA ILE A 63 13.98 3.75 0.06
C ILE A 63 13.36 3.86 -1.34
N LEU A 64 12.10 3.47 -1.49
CA LEU A 64 11.45 3.41 -2.80
C LEU A 64 11.14 4.79 -3.40
N PHE A 65 10.95 5.84 -2.57
CA PHE A 65 10.39 7.12 -3.03
C PHE A 65 11.18 8.37 -2.61
N ASN A 66 12.33 8.24 -1.94
CA ASN A 66 13.12 9.38 -1.47
C ASN A 66 13.62 10.30 -2.60
N ALA A 67 13.79 9.79 -3.81
CA ALA A 67 14.17 10.60 -4.96
C ALA A 67 13.04 11.49 -5.49
N VAL A 68 11.78 11.25 -5.06
CA VAL A 68 10.60 11.97 -5.55
C VAL A 68 9.95 12.79 -4.46
N TYR A 69 9.81 12.24 -3.26
CA TYR A 69 9.06 12.85 -2.19
C TYR A 69 9.94 13.19 -0.98
N PRO A 70 9.97 14.47 -0.54
CA PRO A 70 10.72 14.87 0.65
C PRO A 70 10.16 14.27 1.95
N TRP A 71 8.91 13.80 1.92
CA TRP A 71 8.25 13.11 3.02
C TRP A 71 8.33 11.56 2.91
N ALA A 72 9.11 11.01 1.96
CA ALA A 72 9.25 9.57 1.82
C ALA A 72 9.66 8.91 3.14
N GLY A 73 8.96 7.83 3.52
CA GLY A 73 9.16 7.17 4.81
C GLY A 73 8.42 7.80 5.98
N GLN A 74 7.69 8.90 5.79
CA GLN A 74 6.81 9.49 6.80
C GLN A 74 5.36 9.08 6.54
N ASP A 75 4.65 8.70 7.59
CA ASP A 75 3.25 8.31 7.50
C ASP A 75 2.28 9.50 7.54
N ARG A 76 1.01 9.23 7.22
CA ARG A 76 -0.04 10.26 7.26
C ARG A 76 -0.28 10.82 8.65
N LEU A 77 0.01 10.05 9.72
CA LEU A 77 -0.07 10.60 11.07
C LEU A 77 0.94 11.73 11.30
N SER A 78 2.14 11.60 10.69
CA SER A 78 3.21 12.60 10.85
C SER A 78 2.99 13.84 9.98
N ILE A 79 2.44 13.67 8.76
CA ILE A 79 2.42 14.75 7.75
C ILE A 79 1.03 15.34 7.47
N ALA A 80 -0.05 14.61 7.76
CA ALA A 80 -1.43 15.04 7.54
C ALA A 80 -2.38 14.44 8.60
N PRO A 81 -2.13 14.67 9.91
CA PRO A 81 -2.81 13.95 11.01
C PRO A 81 -4.31 14.15 11.08
N ALA A 82 -4.81 15.25 10.54
CA ALA A 82 -6.23 15.57 10.56
C ALA A 82 -7.00 15.06 9.32
N LEU A 83 -6.33 14.46 8.33
CA LEU A 83 -6.98 14.18 7.06
C LEU A 83 -7.42 12.71 6.91
N SER A 84 -8.72 12.51 6.71
CA SER A 84 -9.28 11.24 6.25
C SER A 84 -9.16 11.13 4.73
N VAL A 85 -8.76 9.95 4.23
CA VAL A 85 -8.45 9.69 2.83
C VAL A 85 -9.24 8.48 2.33
N ARG A 86 -9.74 8.58 1.10
CA ARG A 86 -10.38 7.47 0.40
C ARG A 86 -9.83 7.30 -1.03
N LYS A 87 -10.01 6.11 -1.57
CA LYS A 87 -9.79 5.81 -2.99
C LYS A 87 -10.99 5.03 -3.52
N GLY A 88 -11.67 5.57 -4.53
CA GLY A 88 -12.93 4.99 -4.97
C GLY A 88 -13.93 4.83 -3.79
N PRO A 89 -14.49 3.64 -3.56
CA PRO A 89 -15.40 3.39 -2.45
C PRO A 89 -14.71 3.18 -1.09
N VAL A 90 -13.39 2.92 -1.08
CA VAL A 90 -12.63 2.52 0.12
C VAL A 90 -12.22 3.74 0.93
N ILE A 91 -12.65 3.81 2.19
CA ILE A 91 -12.10 4.72 3.20
C ILE A 91 -10.98 3.95 3.92
N PHE A 92 -9.80 4.54 3.97
CA PHE A 92 -8.64 3.95 4.64
C PHE A 92 -8.61 4.29 6.12
N ALA A 93 -7.76 3.59 6.88
CA ALA A 93 -7.56 3.86 8.30
C ALA A 93 -7.28 5.34 8.56
N ASN A 94 -7.95 5.92 9.55
CA ASN A 94 -7.63 7.27 10.02
C ASN A 94 -6.18 7.32 10.52
N PRO A 95 -5.50 8.47 10.46
CA PRO A 95 -4.07 8.55 10.77
C PRO A 95 -3.66 7.89 12.08
N SER A 96 -4.43 8.05 13.15
CA SER A 96 -4.16 7.41 14.46
C SER A 96 -4.29 5.89 14.47
N GLU A 97 -4.99 5.30 13.49
CA GLU A 97 -5.26 3.87 13.40
C GLU A 97 -4.39 3.14 12.36
N ILE A 98 -3.59 3.89 11.58
CA ILE A 98 -2.69 3.32 10.58
C ILE A 98 -1.76 2.29 11.21
N ARG A 99 -1.00 2.71 12.22
CA ARG A 99 -0.02 1.86 12.87
C ARG A 99 -0.63 0.60 13.49
N PRO A 100 -1.71 0.68 14.30
CA PRO A 100 -2.41 -0.50 14.79
C PRO A 100 -2.83 -1.49 13.69
N ALA A 101 -3.39 -0.99 12.58
CA ALA A 101 -3.84 -1.85 11.47
C ALA A 101 -2.67 -2.58 10.79
N VAL A 102 -1.57 -1.87 10.52
CA VAL A 102 -0.37 -2.44 9.90
C VAL A 102 0.33 -3.42 10.85
N GLU A 103 0.49 -3.07 12.12
CA GLU A 103 1.11 -3.96 13.12
C GLU A 103 0.28 -5.23 13.35
N PHE A 104 -1.06 -5.15 13.27
CA PHE A 104 -1.91 -6.34 13.28
C PHE A 104 -1.58 -7.28 12.12
N ALA A 105 -1.53 -6.76 10.89
CA ALA A 105 -1.19 -7.55 9.72
C ALA A 105 0.21 -8.16 9.80
N LEU A 106 1.21 -7.38 10.22
CA LEU A 106 2.59 -7.86 10.37
C LEU A 106 2.71 -8.95 11.42
N ARG A 107 2.00 -8.83 12.56
CA ARG A 107 1.97 -9.86 13.60
C ARG A 107 1.38 -11.16 13.09
N LYS A 108 0.25 -11.09 12.37
CA LYS A 108 -0.38 -12.25 11.74
C LYS A 108 0.51 -12.90 10.67
N ALA A 109 1.19 -12.09 9.88
CA ALA A 109 2.10 -12.57 8.84
C ALA A 109 3.33 -13.33 9.37
N GLN A 110 3.65 -13.23 10.67
CA GLN A 110 4.74 -14.01 11.29
C GLN A 110 4.35 -15.49 11.48
N GLU A 111 3.07 -15.78 11.59
CA GLU A 111 2.54 -17.13 11.59
C GLU A 111 2.53 -17.65 10.14
N LYS A 112 3.61 -18.35 9.73
CA LYS A 112 3.85 -18.76 8.34
C LYS A 112 2.70 -19.53 7.72
N ASP A 113 2.11 -20.44 8.50
CA ASP A 113 0.96 -21.25 8.06
C ASP A 113 -0.29 -20.38 7.87
N TYR A 114 -0.48 -19.40 8.76
CA TYR A 114 -1.56 -18.43 8.63
C TYR A 114 -1.39 -17.55 7.39
N LEU A 115 -0.21 -16.98 7.19
CA LEU A 115 0.08 -16.16 6.00
C LEU A 115 -0.12 -16.96 4.71
N ARG A 116 0.24 -18.25 4.72
CA ARG A 116 0.05 -19.12 3.55
C ARG A 116 -1.41 -19.46 3.29
N ALA A 117 -2.21 -19.61 4.34
CA ALA A 117 -3.64 -19.90 4.24
C ALA A 117 -4.48 -18.63 3.93
N HIS A 118 -4.04 -17.47 4.44
CA HIS A 118 -4.77 -16.20 4.36
C HIS A 118 -3.91 -15.05 3.81
N PRO A 119 -3.25 -15.21 2.64
CA PRO A 119 -2.38 -14.18 2.09
C PRO A 119 -3.15 -12.90 1.73
N GLY A 120 -4.39 -13.04 1.28
CA GLY A 120 -5.26 -11.93 0.90
C GLY A 120 -5.75 -11.13 2.11
N GLU A 121 -6.10 -11.79 3.22
CA GLU A 121 -6.46 -11.10 4.46
C GLU A 121 -5.32 -10.23 4.96
N ILE A 122 -4.08 -10.75 4.99
CA ILE A 122 -2.90 -9.99 5.40
C ILE A 122 -2.67 -8.80 4.47
N MET A 123 -2.74 -9.01 3.16
CA MET A 123 -2.61 -7.95 2.16
C MET A 123 -3.71 -6.88 2.33
N GLY A 124 -4.95 -7.30 2.57
CA GLY A 124 -6.09 -6.42 2.79
C GLY A 124 -5.93 -5.53 4.03
N HIS A 125 -5.39 -6.07 5.13
CA HIS A 125 -5.10 -5.29 6.34
C HIS A 125 -3.96 -4.29 6.12
N LEU A 126 -2.88 -4.68 5.43
CA LEU A 126 -1.79 -3.77 5.06
C LEU A 126 -2.33 -2.64 4.17
N ALA A 127 -3.16 -2.97 3.19
CA ALA A 127 -3.74 -1.99 2.28
C ALA A 127 -4.75 -1.05 2.97
N PHE A 128 -5.53 -1.55 3.92
CA PHE A 128 -6.42 -0.73 4.73
C PHE A 128 -5.66 0.31 5.56
N GLY A 129 -4.51 -0.05 6.10
CA GLY A 129 -3.66 0.89 6.84
C GLY A 129 -3.27 2.10 6.02
N HIS A 130 -2.98 1.95 4.74
CA HIS A 130 -2.69 3.02 3.77
C HIS A 130 -1.80 4.13 4.36
N PRO A 131 -0.59 3.80 4.83
CA PRO A 131 0.18 4.71 5.68
C PRO A 131 0.63 6.00 4.98
N PHE A 132 0.79 6.02 3.66
CA PHE A 132 1.41 7.11 2.94
C PHE A 132 0.42 7.91 2.10
N LEU A 133 0.80 9.12 1.70
CA LEU A 133 -0.01 9.94 0.77
C LEU A 133 -0.06 9.32 -0.63
N ASP A 134 1.05 8.73 -1.10
CA ASP A 134 1.14 7.95 -2.34
C ASP A 134 2.12 6.80 -2.18
N GLY A 135 2.27 5.93 -3.20
CA GLY A 135 3.21 4.81 -3.17
C GLY A 135 2.78 3.60 -2.34
N ASN A 136 1.61 3.63 -1.70
CA ASN A 136 1.14 2.55 -0.81
C ASN A 136 1.12 1.18 -1.47
N GLY A 137 0.51 1.05 -2.66
CA GLY A 137 0.41 -0.23 -3.35
C GLY A 137 1.77 -0.85 -3.64
N ARG A 138 2.72 -0.07 -4.17
CA ARG A 138 4.08 -0.50 -4.49
C ARG A 138 4.87 -0.89 -3.25
N THR A 139 4.76 -0.11 -2.18
CA THR A 139 5.38 -0.43 -0.88
C THR A 139 4.82 -1.73 -0.29
N ILE A 140 3.51 -1.89 -0.31
CA ILE A 140 2.84 -3.07 0.25
C ILE A 140 3.19 -4.33 -0.54
N VAL A 141 3.20 -4.28 -1.88
CA VAL A 141 3.59 -5.43 -2.71
C VAL A 141 5.04 -5.82 -2.45
N THR A 142 5.95 -4.86 -2.31
CA THR A 142 7.36 -5.11 -1.97
C THR A 142 7.50 -5.78 -0.61
N LEU A 143 6.86 -5.22 0.42
CA LEU A 143 6.87 -5.78 1.78
C LEU A 143 6.24 -7.19 1.81
N PHE A 144 5.09 -7.35 1.15
CA PHE A 144 4.36 -8.62 1.12
C PHE A 144 5.15 -9.71 0.39
N SER A 145 5.84 -9.38 -0.69
CA SER A 145 6.73 -10.32 -1.39
C SER A 145 7.87 -10.82 -0.48
N ALA A 146 8.44 -9.94 0.34
CA ALA A 146 9.44 -10.35 1.33
C ALA A 146 8.83 -11.21 2.46
N LEU A 147 7.60 -10.94 2.90
CA LEU A 147 6.88 -11.74 3.90
C LEU A 147 6.60 -13.16 3.37
N THR A 148 6.04 -13.26 2.17
CA THR A 148 5.70 -14.57 1.56
C THR A 148 6.95 -15.41 1.30
N GLN A 149 8.03 -14.78 0.85
CA GLN A 149 9.31 -15.44 0.65
C GLN A 149 9.83 -16.08 1.95
N ARG A 150 9.74 -15.38 3.08
CA ARG A 150 10.07 -15.90 4.41
C ARG A 150 9.15 -17.03 4.88
N ALA A 151 7.89 -16.98 4.47
CA ALA A 151 6.93 -18.04 4.74
C ALA A 151 7.09 -19.27 3.84
N GLY A 152 8.04 -19.24 2.90
CA GLY A 152 8.35 -20.36 2.03
C GLY A 152 7.48 -20.46 0.78
N PHE A 153 6.95 -19.33 0.29
CA PHE A 153 6.25 -19.24 -0.99
C PHE A 153 6.45 -17.85 -1.63
N SER A 154 6.06 -17.73 -2.89
CA SER A 154 6.01 -16.46 -3.62
C SER A 154 4.65 -16.29 -4.29
N VAL A 155 4.34 -15.06 -4.72
CA VAL A 155 3.20 -14.76 -5.58
C VAL A 155 3.72 -14.36 -6.95
N ASP A 156 3.23 -15.01 -7.99
CA ASP A 156 3.56 -14.69 -9.38
C ASP A 156 2.81 -13.42 -9.82
N TRP A 157 3.35 -12.26 -9.42
CA TRP A 157 2.73 -10.97 -9.72
C TRP A 157 2.59 -10.70 -11.22
N ALA A 158 3.52 -11.21 -12.03
CA ALA A 158 3.49 -11.01 -13.48
C ALA A 158 2.29 -11.71 -14.15
N ALA A 159 1.76 -12.77 -13.53
CA ALA A 159 0.61 -13.50 -14.02
C ALA A 159 -0.74 -12.94 -13.52
N THR A 160 -0.73 -11.93 -12.64
CA THR A 160 -1.95 -11.32 -12.10
C THR A 160 -2.60 -10.39 -13.12
N ASP A 161 -3.92 -10.17 -12.96
CA ASP A 161 -4.66 -9.11 -13.66
C ASP A 161 -4.90 -7.94 -12.69
N LYS A 162 -4.57 -6.73 -13.10
CA LYS A 162 -4.65 -5.53 -12.27
C LYS A 162 -6.07 -5.24 -11.79
N ASP A 163 -7.04 -5.27 -12.70
CA ASP A 163 -8.40 -4.83 -12.39
C ASP A 163 -9.10 -5.86 -11.50
N VAL A 164 -8.89 -7.14 -11.77
CA VAL A 164 -9.39 -8.25 -10.94
C VAL A 164 -8.73 -8.23 -9.55
N TYR A 165 -7.42 -7.96 -9.48
CA TYR A 165 -6.72 -7.80 -8.20
C TYR A 165 -7.28 -6.64 -7.38
N LEU A 166 -7.48 -5.47 -7.99
CA LEU A 166 -7.99 -4.29 -7.30
C LEU A 166 -9.44 -4.47 -6.84
N ASP A 167 -10.28 -5.16 -7.61
CA ASP A 167 -11.64 -5.52 -7.20
C ASP A 167 -11.62 -6.48 -5.99
N ALA A 168 -10.81 -7.54 -6.06
CA ALA A 168 -10.67 -8.48 -4.96
C ALA A 168 -10.10 -7.83 -3.68
N LEU A 169 -9.11 -6.94 -3.83
CA LEU A 169 -8.53 -6.17 -2.72
C LEU A 169 -9.56 -5.22 -2.10
N THR A 170 -10.35 -4.52 -2.91
CA THR A 170 -11.43 -3.64 -2.44
C THR A 170 -12.44 -4.42 -1.61
N LYS A 171 -12.88 -5.59 -2.09
CA LYS A 171 -13.80 -6.47 -1.37
C LYS A 171 -13.19 -7.00 -0.08
N GLU A 172 -11.90 -7.33 -0.07
CA GLU A 172 -11.19 -7.79 1.14
C GLU A 172 -11.07 -6.66 2.17
N ILE A 173 -10.77 -5.44 1.74
CA ILE A 173 -10.75 -4.27 2.63
C ILE A 173 -12.13 -4.03 3.24
N ASP A 174 -13.19 -4.09 2.44
CA ASP A 174 -14.58 -3.87 2.89
C ASP A 174 -15.09 -4.95 3.83
N ALA A 175 -14.69 -6.20 3.61
CA ALA A 175 -15.15 -7.36 4.36
C ALA A 175 -13.98 -8.34 4.63
N PRO A 176 -13.07 -7.98 5.54
CA PRO A 176 -11.90 -8.80 5.85
C PRO A 176 -12.33 -10.18 6.36
N SER A 177 -11.47 -11.16 6.12
CA SER A 177 -11.70 -12.59 6.48
C SER A 177 -12.84 -13.28 5.70
N LYS A 178 -13.32 -12.69 4.61
CA LYS A 178 -14.24 -13.37 3.66
C LYS A 178 -13.48 -14.14 2.57
N GLY A 179 -12.16 -13.98 2.50
CA GLY A 179 -11.30 -14.68 1.56
C GLY A 179 -11.42 -14.22 0.10
N HIS A 180 -11.95 -13.03 -0.16
CA HIS A 180 -12.05 -12.51 -1.53
C HIS A 180 -10.70 -12.45 -2.22
N LEU A 181 -9.71 -11.88 -1.54
CA LEU A 181 -8.36 -11.76 -2.07
C LEU A 181 -7.56 -13.06 -1.88
N ASP A 182 -7.87 -13.88 -0.87
CA ASP A 182 -7.28 -15.22 -0.71
C ASP A 182 -7.58 -16.10 -1.92
N ASN A 183 -8.84 -16.14 -2.34
CA ASN A 183 -9.28 -16.91 -3.51
C ASN A 183 -8.60 -16.43 -4.81
N TYR A 184 -8.35 -15.14 -4.94
CA TYR A 184 -7.65 -14.59 -6.08
C TYR A 184 -6.16 -14.93 -6.03
N LEU A 185 -5.46 -14.60 -4.95
CA LEU A 185 -4.02 -14.81 -4.82
C LEU A 185 -3.63 -16.29 -4.81
N GLY A 186 -4.50 -17.16 -4.31
CA GLY A 186 -4.27 -18.62 -4.26
C GLY A 186 -3.86 -19.22 -5.59
N GLN A 187 -4.36 -18.68 -6.70
CA GLN A 187 -4.05 -19.16 -8.07
C GLN A 187 -2.60 -18.84 -8.50
N PHE A 188 -2.00 -17.81 -7.89
CA PHE A 188 -0.68 -17.29 -8.22
C PHE A 188 0.40 -17.69 -7.21
N ILE A 189 0.07 -18.49 -6.19
CA ILE A 189 1.06 -18.99 -5.23
C ILE A 189 2.02 -19.94 -5.94
N ARG A 190 3.31 -19.72 -5.75
CA ARG A 190 4.42 -20.51 -6.32
C ARG A 190 5.44 -20.86 -5.22
N LYS A 191 6.42 -21.66 -5.56
CA LYS A 191 7.60 -21.91 -4.72
C LYS A 191 8.37 -20.60 -4.53
N PRO A 192 9.17 -20.47 -3.44
CA PRO A 192 10.07 -19.34 -3.29
C PRO A 192 10.98 -19.20 -4.52
N ILE A 193 11.30 -17.97 -4.85
CA ILE A 193 12.23 -17.61 -5.93
C ILE A 193 13.55 -17.11 -5.36
N ALA A 194 14.58 -17.01 -6.18
CA ALA A 194 15.86 -16.45 -5.75
C ALA A 194 15.69 -14.96 -5.38
N HIS A 195 16.47 -14.49 -4.41
CA HIS A 195 16.36 -13.11 -3.90
C HIS A 195 16.52 -12.08 -5.02
N GLU A 196 17.42 -12.35 -5.95
CA GLU A 196 17.75 -11.52 -7.11
C GLU A 196 16.60 -11.42 -8.12
N GLU A 197 15.64 -12.32 -8.06
CA GLU A 197 14.48 -12.33 -8.95
C GLU A 197 13.29 -11.55 -8.41
N LEU A 198 13.29 -11.19 -7.10
CA LEU A 198 12.15 -10.53 -6.45
C LEU A 198 11.83 -9.18 -7.08
N ALA A 199 12.84 -8.33 -7.30
CA ALA A 199 12.66 -7.03 -7.93
C ALA A 199 12.10 -7.17 -9.36
N ALA A 200 12.70 -8.07 -10.16
CA ALA A 200 12.27 -8.32 -11.53
C ALA A 200 10.83 -8.84 -11.62
N GLN A 201 10.39 -9.66 -10.66
CA GLN A 201 9.01 -10.15 -10.61
C GLN A 201 8.01 -9.03 -10.33
N ILE A 202 8.34 -8.12 -9.41
CA ILE A 202 7.47 -6.98 -9.09
C ILE A 202 7.39 -6.00 -10.27
N ILE A 203 8.52 -5.68 -10.91
CA ILE A 203 8.56 -4.77 -12.06
C ILE A 203 7.65 -5.25 -13.21
N ARG A 204 7.47 -6.56 -13.35
CA ARG A 204 6.60 -7.15 -14.36
C ARG A 204 5.12 -7.20 -13.97
N ALA A 205 4.77 -6.86 -12.74
CA ALA A 205 3.39 -6.90 -12.28
C ALA A 205 2.52 -5.88 -13.04
N PRO A 206 1.35 -6.28 -13.55
CA PRO A 206 0.45 -5.37 -14.25
C PRO A 206 0.06 -4.16 -13.40
N GLY A 207 0.15 -2.97 -13.98
CA GLY A 207 -0.24 -1.72 -13.34
C GLY A 207 0.79 -1.10 -12.38
N ILE A 208 2.00 -1.67 -12.31
CA ILE A 208 3.13 -1.06 -11.59
C ILE A 208 3.96 -0.12 -12.49
N ASP A 209 3.74 -0.16 -13.79
CA ASP A 209 4.50 0.52 -14.84
C ASP A 209 4.36 2.06 -14.86
N GLY A 210 3.64 2.66 -13.93
CA GLY A 210 3.42 4.10 -13.85
C GLY A 210 2.54 4.69 -14.95
N ARG A 211 1.94 3.86 -15.82
CA ARG A 211 1.13 4.29 -16.97
C ARG A 211 -0.37 4.28 -16.73
N THR A 212 -0.79 4.11 -15.50
CA THR A 212 -2.22 4.02 -15.19
C THR A 212 -2.89 5.39 -15.27
N PRO A 213 -4.02 5.52 -15.97
CA PRO A 213 -4.82 6.74 -15.93
C PRO A 213 -5.21 7.07 -14.49
N THR A 214 -5.13 8.35 -14.15
CA THR A 214 -5.33 8.93 -12.82
C THR A 214 -6.80 8.95 -12.34
N SER A 215 -7.71 8.18 -12.96
CA SER A 215 -9.13 8.18 -12.60
C SER A 215 -9.42 7.74 -11.14
N ASP A 216 -8.49 7.03 -10.52
CA ASP A 216 -8.60 6.49 -9.16
C ASP A 216 -7.53 7.06 -8.22
N GLU A 217 -7.37 8.38 -8.19
CA GLU A 217 -6.51 9.03 -7.20
C GLU A 217 -7.09 8.97 -5.78
N ASN A 218 -6.22 9.00 -4.79
CA ASN A 218 -6.63 9.28 -3.42
C ASN A 218 -7.39 10.61 -3.36
N LYS A 219 -8.38 10.69 -2.48
CA LYS A 219 -9.16 11.91 -2.24
C LYS A 219 -9.19 12.18 -0.75
N VAL A 220 -9.00 13.44 -0.38
CA VAL A 220 -9.30 13.91 0.97
C VAL A 220 -10.83 13.91 1.11
N ILE A 221 -11.35 13.27 2.17
CA ILE A 221 -12.78 13.33 2.50
C ILE A 221 -13.05 14.56 3.36
N GLY A 222 -12.13 14.87 4.28
CA GLY A 222 -12.22 15.99 5.20
C GLY A 222 -11.38 15.75 6.45
N ASP A 223 -11.62 16.60 7.45
CA ASP A 223 -11.01 16.46 8.76
C ASP A 223 -11.60 15.24 9.49
N VAL A 224 -10.75 14.45 10.13
CA VAL A 224 -11.16 13.24 10.88
C VAL A 224 -12.12 13.54 12.02
N ASP A 225 -12.08 14.75 12.57
CA ASP A 225 -12.95 15.20 13.67
C ASP A 225 -14.26 15.81 13.16
N ALA A 226 -14.41 16.06 11.85
CA ALA A 226 -15.66 16.56 11.29
C ALA A 226 -16.77 15.50 11.47
N PRO A 227 -17.96 15.90 12.01
CA PRO A 227 -19.03 14.94 12.37
C PRO A 227 -19.44 14.01 11.20
N GLU A 228 -19.53 14.55 10.00
CA GLU A 228 -19.90 13.80 8.79
C GLU A 228 -18.81 12.80 8.35
N VAL A 229 -17.54 13.13 8.51
CA VAL A 229 -16.41 12.26 8.19
C VAL A 229 -16.35 11.12 9.23
N LYS A 230 -16.48 11.48 10.50
CA LYS A 230 -16.52 10.53 11.62
C LYS A 230 -17.65 9.52 11.46
N ALA A 231 -18.87 9.99 11.15
CA ALA A 231 -20.01 9.10 10.91
C ALA A 231 -19.80 8.13 9.73
N GLN A 232 -19.19 8.60 8.62
CA GLN A 232 -18.85 7.75 7.49
C GLN A 232 -17.80 6.69 7.86
N TYR A 233 -16.78 7.09 8.63
CA TYR A 233 -15.73 6.18 9.08
C TYR A 233 -16.27 5.12 10.05
N GLU A 234 -17.08 5.49 11.03
CA GLU A 234 -17.73 4.57 11.96
C GLU A 234 -18.65 3.57 11.23
N ALA A 235 -19.45 4.03 10.27
CA ALA A 235 -20.29 3.16 9.45
C ALA A 235 -19.47 2.15 8.65
N MET A 236 -18.32 2.56 8.11
CA MET A 236 -17.38 1.67 7.42
C MET A 236 -16.79 0.62 8.38
N LEU A 237 -16.36 1.02 9.59
CA LEU A 237 -15.83 0.09 10.60
C LEU A 237 -16.88 -0.94 11.04
N LEU A 238 -18.12 -0.53 11.22
CA LEU A 238 -19.23 -1.43 11.54
C LEU A 238 -19.47 -2.46 10.42
N LYS A 239 -19.38 -2.03 9.15
CA LYS A 239 -19.48 -2.92 8.00
C LYS A 239 -18.34 -3.95 7.99
N ARG A 240 -17.10 -3.52 8.26
CA ARG A 240 -15.91 -4.38 8.32
C ARG A 240 -15.98 -5.39 9.47
N GLY A 241 -16.51 -4.99 10.62
CA GLY A 241 -16.62 -5.84 11.82
C GLY A 241 -17.82 -6.79 11.83
N LYS A 242 -18.78 -6.66 10.92
CA LYS A 242 -19.92 -7.57 10.82
C LYS A 242 -19.46 -8.93 10.30
N LYS A 243 -19.29 -9.89 11.23
CA LYS A 243 -19.30 -11.31 10.88
C LYS A 243 -20.73 -11.68 10.44
N ASN A 244 -20.93 -11.99 9.17
CA ASN A 244 -22.14 -12.67 8.72
C ASN A 244 -22.06 -14.14 9.07
#